data_66f068f0ab49f704f197cb8fcfad3a7a
#
_entry.id   66f068f0ab49f704f197cb8fcfad3a7a
#
_cell.length_a   1.000
_cell.length_b   1.000
_cell.length_c   1.000
_cell.angle_alpha   90.00
_cell.angle_beta   90.00
_cell.angle_gamma   90.00
#
_symmetry.space_group_name_H-M   'P 1'
#
loop_
_entity.id
_entity.type
_entity.pdbx_description
1 polymer ?
#
loop_
_entity_poly.entity_id
_entity_poly.type
_entity_poly.pdbx_seq_one_letter_code
_entity_poly.pdbx_strand_id
1 'polypeptide(L)'
;MVKKRILKLVGLALLWLLVANATCDTNRNRADLLSSYELARFHLQECQAMGADSLDPEGVANAMRLNEEIEKMLESGNWSGASESIHQMEQIVTILLDGLKNWDPDGDDLSNYAEFMLYGTSWSEADSDGDGYFDGSEVLIYQTDPLDYCAVPIGEPIETMIQRGCPLLERL
;
A
#
# COMPACT_ATOMS: atom_id res chain seq x y z
N MET A 1 -15.70 -5.28 -3.71
CA MET A 1 -16.01 -6.12 -2.53
C MET A 1 -15.38 -5.61 -1.23
N VAL A 2 -14.24 -4.96 -1.26
CA VAL A 2 -13.50 -4.42 -0.10
C VAL A 2 -14.28 -3.33 0.66
N LYS A 3 -14.91 -2.37 -0.03
CA LYS A 3 -15.72 -1.29 0.60
C LYS A 3 -16.87 -1.80 1.49
N LYS A 4 -17.48 -2.94 1.20
CA LYS A 4 -18.56 -3.49 2.03
C LYS A 4 -18.09 -4.18 3.32
N ARG A 5 -16.83 -4.66 3.35
CA ARG A 5 -16.23 -5.23 4.57
C ARG A 5 -15.79 -4.15 5.55
N ILE A 6 -15.24 -3.05 5.04
CA ILE A 6 -14.83 -1.88 5.85
C ILE A 6 -16.06 -1.25 6.55
N LEU A 7 -17.19 -1.11 5.85
CA LEU A 7 -18.41 -0.54 6.44
C LEU A 7 -19.00 -1.41 7.56
N LYS A 8 -18.85 -2.75 7.48
CA LYS A 8 -19.32 -3.66 8.55
C LYS A 8 -18.44 -3.60 9.81
N LEU A 9 -17.11 -3.44 9.66
CA LEU A 9 -16.20 -3.33 10.79
C LEU A 9 -16.35 -1.98 11.52
N VAL A 10 -16.54 -0.91 10.80
CA VAL A 10 -16.85 0.43 11.36
C VAL A 10 -18.21 0.42 12.06
N GLY A 11 -19.19 -0.27 11.53
CA GLY A 11 -20.53 -0.42 12.16
C GLY A 11 -20.51 -1.19 13.48
N LEU A 12 -19.67 -2.22 13.60
CA LEU A 12 -19.50 -2.99 14.84
C LEU A 12 -18.73 -2.19 15.91
N ALA A 13 -17.71 -1.42 15.51
CA ALA A 13 -16.99 -0.52 16.42
C ALA A 13 -17.89 0.59 16.96
N LEU A 14 -18.75 1.16 16.14
CA LEU A 14 -19.73 2.17 16.56
C LEU A 14 -20.83 1.62 17.48
N LEU A 15 -21.25 0.36 17.33
CA LEU A 15 -22.24 -0.28 18.20
C LEU A 15 -21.68 -0.54 19.61
N TRP A 16 -20.39 -0.82 19.73
CA TRP A 16 -19.69 -0.94 21.02
C TRP A 16 -19.51 0.40 21.75
N LEU A 17 -19.38 1.49 21.03
CA LEU A 17 -19.29 2.87 21.57
C LEU A 17 -20.60 3.32 22.23
N LEU A 18 -21.75 2.78 21.85
CA LEU A 18 -23.07 3.16 22.39
C LEU A 18 -23.43 2.46 23.71
N VAL A 19 -22.75 1.39 24.10
CA VAL A 19 -23.08 0.60 25.30
C VAL A 19 -22.20 0.95 26.53
N ALA A 20 -21.11 1.70 26.35
CA ALA A 20 -20.15 1.96 27.43
C ALA A 20 -20.22 3.40 27.99
N ASN A 21 -21.35 3.81 28.52
CA ASN A 21 -21.56 5.12 29.15
C ASN A 21 -21.16 5.13 30.63
N ALA A 22 -19.86 5.03 30.99
CA ALA A 22 -19.45 5.28 32.37
C ALA A 22 -17.97 5.65 32.65
N THR A 23 -17.08 5.88 31.68
CA THR A 23 -15.74 6.45 31.95
C THR A 23 -15.21 7.12 30.70
N CYS A 24 -15.38 8.44 30.59
CA CYS A 24 -15.08 9.22 29.38
C CYS A 24 -13.61 9.15 28.92
N ASP A 25 -12.64 9.05 29.83
CA ASP A 25 -11.21 9.06 29.50
C ASP A 25 -10.66 7.68 29.10
N THR A 26 -11.03 6.62 29.79
CA THR A 26 -10.54 5.27 29.50
C THR A 26 -11.10 4.71 28.19
N ASN A 27 -12.33 5.07 27.83
CA ASN A 27 -12.94 4.65 26.56
C ASN A 27 -12.38 5.41 25.35
N ARG A 28 -12.01 6.69 25.53
CA ARG A 28 -11.35 7.48 24.48
C ARG A 28 -9.98 6.89 24.17
N ASN A 29 -9.17 6.61 25.17
CA ASN A 29 -7.86 6.01 25.01
C ASN A 29 -7.92 4.63 24.34
N ARG A 30 -8.97 3.83 24.59
CA ARG A 30 -9.16 2.53 23.94
C ARG A 30 -9.57 2.67 22.48
N ALA A 31 -10.43 3.63 22.15
CA ALA A 31 -10.83 3.88 20.77
C ALA A 31 -9.65 4.39 19.92
N ASP A 32 -8.84 5.29 20.50
CA ASP A 32 -7.62 5.80 19.85
C ASP A 32 -6.62 4.66 19.61
N LEU A 33 -6.43 3.77 20.60
CA LEU A 33 -5.54 2.60 20.48
C LEU A 33 -5.99 1.63 19.39
N LEU A 34 -7.29 1.35 19.30
CA LEU A 34 -7.84 0.49 18.24
C LEU A 34 -7.68 1.13 16.86
N SER A 35 -7.81 2.46 16.75
CA SER A 35 -7.58 3.18 15.50
C SER A 35 -6.13 3.10 15.06
N SER A 36 -5.16 3.26 15.98
CA SER A 36 -3.72 3.07 15.72
C SER A 36 -3.43 1.65 15.25
N TYR A 37 -4.00 0.65 15.91
CA TYR A 37 -3.83 -0.75 15.52
C TYR A 37 -4.36 -1.04 14.11
N GLU A 38 -5.58 -0.62 13.80
CA GLU A 38 -6.16 -0.82 12.46
C GLU A 38 -5.34 -0.11 11.38
N LEU A 39 -4.80 1.07 11.66
CA LEU A 39 -3.94 1.80 10.74
C LEU A 39 -2.60 1.08 10.51
N ALA A 40 -1.94 0.63 11.58
CA ALA A 40 -0.68 -0.11 11.48
C ALA A 40 -0.85 -1.41 10.69
N ARG A 41 -1.95 -2.13 10.94
CA ARG A 41 -2.31 -3.35 10.22
C ARG A 41 -2.61 -3.08 8.74
N PHE A 42 -3.30 -1.99 8.43
CA PHE A 42 -3.56 -1.58 7.05
C PHE A 42 -2.24 -1.28 6.31
N HIS A 43 -1.37 -0.46 6.91
CA HIS A 43 -0.07 -0.15 6.31
C HIS A 43 0.84 -1.39 6.16
N LEU A 44 0.77 -2.37 7.07
CA LEU A 44 1.49 -3.63 6.89
C LEU A 44 1.03 -4.37 5.64
N GLN A 45 -0.27 -4.40 5.38
CA GLN A 45 -0.82 -5.02 4.17
C GLN A 45 -0.39 -4.26 2.90
N GLU A 46 -0.32 -2.94 2.94
CA GLU A 46 0.21 -2.13 1.83
C GLU A 46 1.70 -2.42 1.60
N CYS A 47 2.51 -2.48 2.67
CA CYS A 47 3.93 -2.86 2.57
C CYS A 47 4.11 -4.21 1.88
N GLN A 48 3.32 -5.22 2.26
CA GLN A 48 3.38 -6.54 1.63
C GLN A 48 2.96 -6.49 0.15
N ALA A 49 1.94 -5.72 -0.20
CA ALA A 49 1.52 -5.54 -1.60
C ALA A 49 2.60 -4.86 -2.45
N MET A 50 3.44 -4.02 -1.85
CA MET A 50 4.60 -3.37 -2.47
C MET A 50 5.88 -4.21 -2.44
N GLY A 51 5.82 -5.48 -2.03
CA GLY A 51 6.96 -6.39 -2.04
C GLY A 51 7.87 -6.31 -0.81
N ALA A 52 7.41 -5.79 0.33
CA ALA A 52 8.20 -5.71 1.56
C ALA A 52 8.76 -7.05 2.04
N ASP A 53 8.08 -8.15 1.74
CA ASP A 53 8.55 -9.52 2.04
C ASP A 53 9.89 -9.84 1.34
N SER A 54 10.20 -9.20 0.22
CA SER A 54 11.47 -9.34 -0.49
C SER A 54 12.52 -8.34 -0.01
N LEU A 55 12.10 -7.14 0.43
CA LEU A 55 12.97 -6.10 0.95
C LEU A 55 13.50 -6.44 2.35
N ASP A 56 12.60 -6.76 3.28
CA ASP A 56 12.89 -7.08 4.68
C ASP A 56 11.96 -8.17 5.21
N PRO A 57 12.24 -9.45 4.88
CA PRO A 57 11.42 -10.57 5.31
C PRO A 57 11.37 -10.75 6.85
N GLU A 58 12.42 -10.33 7.57
CA GLU A 58 12.45 -10.41 9.03
C GLU A 58 11.56 -9.33 9.67
N GLY A 59 11.63 -8.10 9.17
CA GLY A 59 10.76 -7.01 9.59
C GLY A 59 9.28 -7.35 9.38
N VAL A 60 8.92 -7.86 8.21
CA VAL A 60 7.55 -8.31 7.91
C VAL A 60 7.12 -9.43 8.84
N ALA A 61 7.93 -10.47 9.04
CA ALA A 61 7.62 -11.58 9.95
C ALA A 61 7.44 -11.10 11.40
N ASN A 62 8.24 -10.14 11.87
CA ASN A 62 8.10 -9.54 13.20
C ASN A 62 6.79 -8.75 13.33
N ALA A 63 6.42 -7.95 12.33
CA ALA A 63 5.18 -7.20 12.33
C ALA A 63 3.96 -8.15 12.33
N MET A 64 3.99 -9.22 11.54
CA MET A 64 2.93 -10.24 11.53
C MET A 64 2.79 -10.94 12.88
N ARG A 65 3.90 -11.30 13.54
CA ARG A 65 3.88 -11.89 14.88
C ARG A 65 3.28 -10.93 15.91
N LEU A 66 3.67 -9.66 15.86
CA LEU A 66 3.07 -8.62 16.72
C LEU A 66 1.57 -8.47 16.48
N ASN A 67 1.12 -8.52 15.22
CA ASN A 67 -0.30 -8.47 14.88
C ASN A 67 -1.09 -9.59 15.58
N GLU A 68 -0.61 -10.83 15.55
CA GLU A 68 -1.25 -11.96 16.25
C GLU A 68 -1.24 -11.81 17.78
N GLU A 69 -0.13 -11.29 18.34
CA GLU A 69 -0.01 -11.05 19.78
C GLU A 69 -0.97 -9.95 20.25
N ILE A 70 -1.11 -8.85 19.47
CA ILE A 70 -2.03 -7.75 19.74
C ILE A 70 -3.48 -8.26 19.76
N GLU A 71 -3.89 -9.07 18.77
CA GLU A 71 -5.24 -9.64 18.75
C GLU A 71 -5.55 -10.42 20.03
N LYS A 72 -4.64 -11.29 20.48
CA LYS A 72 -4.78 -12.06 21.73
C LYS A 72 -4.84 -11.16 22.97
N MET A 73 -4.04 -10.09 23.01
CA MET A 73 -4.05 -9.13 24.10
C MET A 73 -5.36 -8.34 24.16
N LEU A 74 -5.89 -7.91 23.02
CA LEU A 74 -7.15 -7.20 22.92
C LEU A 74 -8.34 -8.10 23.35
N GLU A 75 -8.35 -9.36 22.93
CA GLU A 75 -9.35 -10.36 23.33
C GLU A 75 -9.32 -10.62 24.85
N SER A 76 -8.14 -10.69 25.46
CA SER A 76 -7.98 -10.90 26.90
C SER A 76 -8.17 -9.63 27.75
N GLY A 77 -8.36 -8.46 27.12
CA GLY A 77 -8.49 -7.19 27.81
C GLY A 77 -7.17 -6.62 28.34
N ASN A 78 -6.03 -7.11 27.90
CA ASN A 78 -4.71 -6.58 28.25
C ASN A 78 -4.35 -5.35 27.39
N TRP A 79 -5.02 -4.24 27.67
CA TRP A 79 -4.87 -2.98 26.91
C TRP A 79 -3.47 -2.36 27.02
N SER A 80 -2.80 -2.53 28.16
CA SER A 80 -1.43 -1.99 28.37
C SER A 80 -0.41 -2.74 27.53
N GLY A 81 -0.48 -4.08 27.51
CA GLY A 81 0.40 -4.89 26.67
C GLY A 81 0.14 -4.63 25.18
N ALA A 82 -1.14 -4.56 24.78
CA ALA A 82 -1.52 -4.25 23.41
C ALA A 82 -0.97 -2.89 22.95
N SER A 83 -1.02 -1.86 23.80
CA SER A 83 -0.49 -0.52 23.48
C SER A 83 1.00 -0.55 23.15
N GLU A 84 1.81 -1.26 23.92
CA GLU A 84 3.24 -1.39 23.67
C GLU A 84 3.53 -2.15 22.37
N SER A 85 2.83 -3.26 22.14
CA SER A 85 3.01 -4.06 20.92
C SER A 85 2.53 -3.32 19.68
N ILE A 86 1.46 -2.53 19.75
CA ILE A 86 1.00 -1.67 18.65
C ILE A 86 2.07 -0.65 18.29
N HIS A 87 2.65 0.03 19.29
CA HIS A 87 3.71 0.99 19.03
C HIS A 87 4.95 0.37 18.36
N GLN A 88 5.34 -0.84 18.79
CA GLN A 88 6.43 -1.59 18.13
C GLN A 88 6.08 -1.94 16.68
N MET A 89 4.85 -2.36 16.41
CA MET A 89 4.39 -2.66 15.07
C MET A 89 4.38 -1.41 14.18
N GLU A 90 3.91 -0.26 14.68
CA GLU A 90 3.95 1.03 13.97
C GLU A 90 5.39 1.42 13.57
N GLN A 91 6.36 1.23 14.46
CA GLN A 91 7.77 1.50 14.17
C GLN A 91 8.31 0.61 13.05
N ILE A 92 8.03 -0.69 13.09
CA ILE A 92 8.45 -1.62 12.03
C ILE A 92 7.82 -1.24 10.70
N VAL A 93 6.52 -1.00 10.67
CA VAL A 93 5.80 -0.61 9.46
C VAL A 93 6.33 0.70 8.88
N THR A 94 6.68 1.67 9.72
CA THR A 94 7.30 2.93 9.27
C THR A 94 8.66 2.69 8.60
N ILE A 95 9.48 1.80 9.16
CA ILE A 95 10.79 1.44 8.57
C ILE A 95 10.60 0.75 7.22
N LEU A 96 9.64 -0.18 7.13
CA LEU A 96 9.31 -0.87 5.87
C LEU A 96 8.86 0.12 4.78
N LEU A 97 7.94 1.04 5.12
CA LEU A 97 7.47 2.08 4.20
C LEU A 97 8.61 2.99 3.71
N ASP A 98 9.51 3.39 4.62
CA ASP A 98 10.66 4.24 4.25
C ASP A 98 11.66 3.49 3.37
N GLY A 99 11.82 2.19 3.57
CA GLY A 99 12.60 1.32 2.68
C GLY A 99 11.99 1.26 1.27
N LEU A 100 10.70 1.00 1.17
CA LEU A 100 9.98 0.88 -0.09
C LEU A 100 9.94 2.16 -0.93
N LYS A 101 10.04 3.34 -0.30
CA LYS A 101 10.14 4.63 -1.01
C LYS A 101 11.40 4.80 -1.85
N ASN A 102 12.43 4.01 -1.57
CA ASN A 102 13.72 4.08 -2.25
C ASN A 102 14.11 2.76 -2.91
N TRP A 103 13.29 1.75 -2.80
CA TRP A 103 13.56 0.44 -3.35
C TRP A 103 12.95 0.31 -4.75
N ASP A 104 13.79 -0.03 -5.71
CA ASP A 104 13.50 -0.18 -7.13
C ASP A 104 14.18 -1.49 -7.60
N PRO A 105 13.49 -2.65 -7.52
CA PRO A 105 14.09 -3.94 -7.80
C PRO A 105 14.16 -4.29 -9.29
N ASP A 106 13.32 -3.73 -10.14
CA ASP A 106 13.32 -3.97 -11.59
C ASP A 106 14.17 -2.93 -12.36
N GLY A 107 14.56 -1.84 -11.69
CA GLY A 107 15.56 -0.90 -12.19
C GLY A 107 15.04 0.05 -13.25
N ASP A 108 13.79 0.43 -13.19
CA ASP A 108 13.14 1.34 -14.14
C ASP A 108 13.20 2.83 -13.74
N ASP A 109 13.78 3.15 -12.56
CA ASP A 109 13.87 4.47 -11.94
C ASP A 109 12.58 4.92 -11.19
N LEU A 110 11.56 4.06 -11.03
CA LEU A 110 10.48 4.23 -10.07
C LEU A 110 10.72 3.38 -8.82
N SER A 111 10.29 3.86 -7.68
CA SER A 111 10.32 3.04 -6.47
C SER A 111 9.00 2.26 -6.33
N ASN A 112 9.04 1.10 -5.67
CA ASN A 112 7.85 0.29 -5.40
C ASN A 112 6.70 1.11 -4.78
N TYR A 113 7.04 2.07 -3.93
CA TYR A 113 6.07 2.99 -3.36
C TYR A 113 5.43 3.90 -4.42
N ALA A 114 6.23 4.47 -5.34
CA ALA A 114 5.71 5.34 -6.40
C ALA A 114 4.82 4.55 -7.37
N GLU A 115 5.27 3.38 -7.76
CA GLU A 115 4.53 2.49 -8.65
C GLU A 115 3.17 2.09 -8.04
N PHE A 116 3.16 1.58 -6.82
CA PHE A 116 1.94 1.13 -6.17
C PHE A 116 0.97 2.27 -5.83
N MET A 117 1.48 3.40 -5.32
CA MET A 117 0.66 4.48 -4.77
C MET A 117 0.27 5.55 -5.78
N LEU A 118 1.10 5.81 -6.80
CA LEU A 118 0.92 6.94 -7.71
C LEU A 118 0.55 6.51 -9.13
N TYR A 119 1.20 5.47 -9.66
CA TYR A 119 1.08 5.11 -11.07
C TYR A 119 0.28 3.83 -11.32
N GLY A 120 0.24 2.90 -10.37
CA GLY A 120 -0.47 1.63 -10.50
C GLY A 120 0.29 0.60 -11.34
N THR A 121 1.59 0.84 -11.58
CA THR A 121 2.49 -0.04 -12.33
C THR A 121 2.97 -1.22 -11.48
N SER A 122 3.72 -2.14 -12.08
CA SER A 122 4.19 -3.36 -11.44
C SER A 122 5.61 -3.17 -10.89
N TRP A 123 5.78 -3.11 -9.60
CA TRP A 123 7.08 -2.97 -8.93
C TRP A 123 8.11 -4.08 -9.23
N SER A 124 7.79 -5.07 -10.02
CA SER A 124 8.65 -6.20 -10.41
C SER A 124 8.82 -6.35 -11.91
N GLU A 125 8.25 -5.48 -12.71
CA GLU A 125 8.28 -5.50 -14.18
C GLU A 125 8.48 -4.07 -14.68
N ALA A 126 9.68 -3.74 -15.14
CA ALA A 126 10.07 -2.41 -15.58
C ALA A 126 9.26 -1.80 -16.74
N ASP A 127 8.42 -2.59 -17.41
CA ASP A 127 7.55 -2.24 -18.53
C ASP A 127 6.20 -2.93 -18.30
N SER A 128 5.31 -2.22 -17.61
CA SER A 128 4.04 -2.78 -17.09
C SER A 128 3.03 -3.12 -18.17
N ASP A 129 2.98 -2.37 -19.27
CA ASP A 129 2.04 -2.61 -20.36
C ASP A 129 2.64 -3.38 -21.55
N GLY A 130 3.97 -3.59 -21.52
CA GLY A 130 4.69 -4.40 -22.50
C GLY A 130 4.92 -3.69 -23.83
N ASP A 131 4.90 -2.37 -23.85
CA ASP A 131 5.04 -1.56 -25.06
C ASP A 131 6.52 -1.31 -25.47
N GLY A 132 7.48 -1.65 -24.60
CA GLY A 132 8.90 -1.53 -24.82
C GLY A 132 9.52 -0.23 -24.29
N TYR A 133 8.75 0.63 -23.65
CA TYR A 133 9.25 1.72 -22.83
C TYR A 133 9.14 1.32 -21.35
N PHE A 134 10.13 1.72 -20.55
CA PHE A 134 10.09 1.47 -19.11
C PHE A 134 9.17 2.48 -18.44
N ASP A 135 8.40 2.04 -17.43
CA ASP A 135 7.43 2.85 -16.70
C ASP A 135 8.05 4.15 -16.18
N GLY A 136 9.24 4.06 -15.57
CA GLY A 136 9.98 5.23 -15.10
C GLY A 136 10.41 6.17 -16.20
N SER A 137 10.79 5.67 -17.38
CA SER A 137 11.10 6.51 -18.54
C SER A 137 9.85 7.22 -19.06
N GLU A 138 8.70 6.55 -19.07
CA GLU A 138 7.44 7.15 -19.50
C GLU A 138 7.00 8.27 -18.55
N VAL A 139 7.03 8.00 -17.25
CA VAL A 139 6.63 8.99 -16.24
C VAL A 139 7.59 10.17 -16.18
N LEU A 140 8.92 9.91 -16.11
CA LEU A 140 9.91 10.93 -15.78
C LEU A 140 10.41 11.70 -17.01
N ILE A 141 10.43 11.09 -18.18
CA ILE A 141 11.05 11.63 -19.39
C ILE A 141 10.02 11.92 -20.47
N TYR A 142 9.21 10.92 -20.83
CA TYR A 142 8.31 11.02 -21.98
C TYR A 142 6.97 11.66 -21.65
N GLN A 143 6.55 11.60 -20.37
CA GLN A 143 5.26 12.09 -19.89
C GLN A 143 4.10 11.39 -20.61
N THR A 144 4.27 10.07 -20.81
CA THR A 144 3.27 9.15 -21.32
C THR A 144 2.64 8.35 -20.17
N ASP A 145 1.57 7.62 -20.45
CA ASP A 145 0.89 6.77 -19.47
C ASP A 145 1.53 5.36 -19.49
N PRO A 146 2.19 4.91 -18.41
CA PRO A 146 2.89 3.62 -18.35
C PRO A 146 1.97 2.40 -18.34
N LEU A 147 0.65 2.61 -18.40
CA LEU A 147 -0.36 1.55 -18.48
C LEU A 147 -1.14 1.57 -19.81
N ASP A 148 -0.79 2.48 -20.72
CA ASP A 148 -1.39 2.57 -22.04
C ASP A 148 -0.39 2.13 -23.14
N TYR A 149 -0.42 0.86 -23.52
CA TYR A 149 0.40 0.25 -24.58
C TYR A 149 0.52 1.09 -25.86
N CYS A 150 -0.38 2.03 -26.07
CA CYS A 150 -0.40 2.91 -27.23
C CYS A 150 0.09 4.35 -26.93
N ALA A 151 0.44 4.65 -25.69
CA ALA A 151 1.00 5.95 -25.30
C ALA A 151 2.49 5.98 -25.63
N VAL A 152 2.87 6.45 -26.77
CA VAL A 152 4.27 6.54 -27.21
C VAL A 152 4.83 7.97 -27.07
N PRO A 153 6.16 8.13 -26.88
CA PRO A 153 6.81 9.44 -26.80
C PRO A 153 6.52 10.32 -28.03
N ILE A 154 6.47 11.64 -27.80
CA ILE A 154 6.30 12.62 -28.89
C ILE A 154 7.47 12.51 -29.87
N GLY A 155 7.17 12.25 -31.14
CA GLY A 155 8.14 12.11 -32.22
C GLY A 155 8.42 10.69 -32.65
N GLU A 156 7.82 9.71 -32.00
CA GLU A 156 7.84 8.34 -32.50
C GLU A 156 7.15 8.23 -33.88
N PRO A 157 7.71 7.41 -34.80
CA PRO A 157 7.11 7.20 -36.11
C PRO A 157 5.71 6.58 -35.99
N ILE A 158 4.77 7.05 -36.81
CA ILE A 158 3.41 6.51 -36.90
C ILE A 158 3.41 5.00 -37.22
N GLU A 159 4.43 4.54 -37.97
CA GLU A 159 4.65 3.15 -38.31
C GLU A 159 4.80 2.26 -37.09
N THR A 160 5.41 2.76 -36.01
CA THR A 160 5.55 2.05 -34.72
C THR A 160 4.18 1.81 -34.11
N MET A 161 3.31 2.81 -34.08
CA MET A 161 1.94 2.69 -33.59
C MET A 161 1.08 1.73 -34.42
N ILE A 162 1.24 1.79 -35.76
CA ILE A 162 0.52 0.88 -36.67
C ILE A 162 0.95 -0.57 -36.45
N GLN A 163 2.26 -0.83 -36.27
CA GLN A 163 2.80 -2.16 -36.01
C GLN A 163 2.30 -2.74 -34.67
N ARG A 164 2.08 -1.88 -33.66
CA ARG A 164 1.49 -2.25 -32.39
C ARG A 164 -0.02 -2.45 -32.44
N GLY A 165 -0.68 -2.07 -33.53
CA GLY A 165 -2.16 -2.13 -33.68
C GLY A 165 -2.90 -1.02 -32.94
N CYS A 166 -2.23 0.06 -32.63
CA CYS A 166 -2.79 1.18 -31.88
C CYS A 166 -3.72 2.04 -32.76
N PRO A 167 -4.85 2.54 -32.21
CA PRO A 167 -5.76 3.41 -32.95
C PRO A 167 -5.12 4.78 -33.19
N LEU A 168 -5.08 5.21 -34.46
CA LEU A 168 -4.50 6.50 -34.88
C LEU A 168 -5.45 7.70 -34.68
N LEU A 169 -6.70 7.47 -34.27
CA LEU A 169 -7.78 8.45 -34.39
C LEU A 169 -7.82 9.53 -33.29
N GLU A 170 -7.05 9.45 -32.25
CA GLU A 170 -7.15 10.37 -31.10
C GLU A 170 -6.02 11.41 -30.99
N ARG A 171 -5.08 11.47 -31.94
CA ARG A 171 -3.91 12.35 -31.91
C ARG A 171 -3.79 13.37 -33.05
N LEU A 172 -4.91 13.67 -33.75
CA LEU A 172 -4.96 14.72 -34.79
C LEU A 172 -5.61 15.98 -34.21
#